data_e4422a006180146ee42a15a8ad9bc2d6
#
_entry.id   e4422a006180146ee42a15a8ad9bc2d6
#
_cell.length_a   1.000
_cell.length_b   1.000
_cell.length_c   1.000
_cell.angle_alpha   90.00
_cell.angle_beta   90.00
_cell.angle_gamma   90.00
#
_symmetry.space_group_name_H-M   'P 1'
#
loop_
_entity.id
_entity.type
_entity.pdbx_description
1 polymer ?
#
loop_
_entity_poly.entity_id
_entity_poly.type
_entity_poly.pdbx_seq_one_letter_code
_entity_poly.pdbx_strand_id
1 'polypeptide(L)'
;MAATRITDKLTAVADAIREKTGKSEKMTLTEMPAEIAGIKTGGGSKTYDVDDVTFYDFDGTIIYSCSMADAQNLTKLPTPPEHEGLVFQEWNWTLEQIKSSSVGADVGAMYDTEDGAVEIYVKINDEYQMDNISVTIGTTVNTNGSEKSPCPTIDWGDGTETASSGDIETYNAFNHKYKNTGSYKIRIKRGAGGVFKIIPWGNTYGYSIFASTESGWMGCIRKVIIGSDCTELGSYLFKGMRGLTEIVMHNNLMLPT
;
A
#
# COMPACT_ATOMS: atom_id res chain seq x y z
N MET A 1 -26.16 37.76 12.88
CA MET A 1 -25.97 36.39 13.43
C MET A 1 -25.59 36.53 14.90
N ALA A 2 -26.37 36.00 15.83
CA ALA A 2 -26.05 36.04 17.26
C ALA A 2 -24.82 35.18 17.55
N ALA A 3 -23.83 35.74 18.24
CA ALA A 3 -22.64 34.98 18.64
C ALA A 3 -23.07 33.89 19.63
N THR A 4 -22.88 32.62 19.21
CA THR A 4 -23.14 31.45 20.07
C THR A 4 -22.23 31.54 21.30
N ARG A 5 -22.82 31.59 22.48
CA ARG A 5 -22.07 31.69 23.73
C ARG A 5 -21.22 30.43 23.96
N ILE A 6 -20.09 30.57 24.64
CA ILE A 6 -19.22 29.45 24.99
C ILE A 6 -19.98 28.38 25.78
N THR A 7 -20.92 28.84 26.63
CA THR A 7 -21.82 27.95 27.40
C THR A 7 -22.69 27.08 26.50
N ASP A 8 -23.18 27.61 25.36
CA ASP A 8 -24.04 26.86 24.46
C ASP A 8 -23.25 25.74 23.74
N LYS A 9 -21.98 26.05 23.39
CA LYS A 9 -21.07 25.07 22.79
C LYS A 9 -20.69 23.95 23.80
N LEU A 10 -20.42 24.32 25.04
CA LEU A 10 -20.09 23.35 26.10
C LEU A 10 -21.30 22.47 26.46
N THR A 11 -22.49 23.05 26.47
CA THR A 11 -23.73 22.30 26.64
C THR A 11 -23.94 21.28 25.52
N ALA A 12 -23.73 21.70 24.26
CA ALA A 12 -23.83 20.82 23.09
C ALA A 12 -22.81 19.65 23.16
N VAL A 13 -21.57 19.92 23.62
CA VAL A 13 -20.57 18.86 23.82
C VAL A 13 -21.01 17.89 24.93
N ALA A 14 -21.50 18.42 26.06
CA ALA A 14 -22.01 17.57 27.16
C ALA A 14 -23.21 16.72 26.73
N ASP A 15 -24.11 17.27 25.90
CA ASP A 15 -25.25 16.55 25.36
C ASP A 15 -24.81 15.40 24.43
N ALA A 16 -23.84 15.66 23.53
CA ALA A 16 -23.29 14.67 22.66
C ALA A 16 -22.59 13.52 23.41
N ILE A 17 -21.85 13.84 24.48
CA ILE A 17 -21.24 12.83 25.37
C ILE A 17 -22.32 11.97 26.03
N ARG A 18 -23.38 12.61 26.61
CA ARG A 18 -24.49 11.89 27.24
C ARG A 18 -25.21 10.96 26.26
N GLU A 19 -25.46 11.43 25.04
CA GLU A 19 -26.05 10.60 23.97
C GLU A 19 -25.21 9.34 23.71
N LYS A 20 -23.88 9.47 23.68
CA LYS A 20 -22.96 8.35 23.41
C LYS A 20 -22.75 7.44 24.62
N THR A 21 -22.80 7.96 25.84
CA THR A 21 -22.58 7.18 27.07
C THR A 21 -23.86 6.62 27.68
N GLY A 22 -25.03 7.06 27.19
CA GLY A 22 -26.35 6.69 27.76
C GLY A 22 -26.63 7.32 29.14
N LYS A 23 -25.85 8.32 29.57
CA LYS A 23 -26.05 9.01 30.85
C LYS A 23 -27.07 10.13 30.71
N SER A 24 -27.86 10.35 31.76
CA SER A 24 -28.86 11.42 31.79
C SER A 24 -28.48 12.57 32.73
N GLU A 25 -27.49 12.40 33.57
CA GLU A 25 -27.11 13.38 34.58
C GLU A 25 -26.29 14.56 34.00
N LYS A 26 -26.40 15.73 34.65
CA LYS A 26 -25.60 16.88 34.28
C LYS A 26 -24.12 16.58 34.54
N MET A 27 -23.28 17.00 33.60
CA MET A 27 -21.85 16.74 33.60
C MET A 27 -21.08 18.05 33.78
N THR A 28 -20.08 18.03 34.63
CA THR A 28 -19.16 19.15 34.81
C THR A 28 -18.01 19.10 33.78
N LEU A 29 -17.34 20.25 33.56
CA LEU A 29 -16.17 20.31 32.69
C LEU A 29 -15.03 19.37 33.14
N THR A 30 -14.93 19.13 34.43
CA THR A 30 -13.91 18.25 35.03
C THR A 30 -14.19 16.76 34.75
N GLU A 31 -15.46 16.40 34.61
CA GLU A 31 -15.89 15.01 34.32
C GLU A 31 -15.83 14.67 32.84
N MET A 32 -15.99 15.66 31.94
CA MET A 32 -16.02 15.43 30.49
C MET A 32 -14.84 14.62 29.94
N PRO A 33 -13.58 14.87 30.33
CA PRO A 33 -12.45 14.08 29.79
C PRO A 33 -12.52 12.60 30.13
N ALA A 34 -12.95 12.26 31.34
CA ALA A 34 -13.12 10.87 31.78
C ALA A 34 -14.28 10.19 31.03
N GLU A 35 -15.37 10.92 30.83
CA GLU A 35 -16.53 10.41 30.07
C GLU A 35 -16.21 10.24 28.58
N ILE A 36 -15.45 11.16 27.97
CA ILE A 36 -14.97 11.02 26.58
C ILE A 36 -14.08 9.78 26.46
N ALA A 37 -13.18 9.56 27.38
CA ALA A 37 -12.33 8.36 27.42
C ALA A 37 -13.14 7.06 27.57
N GLY A 38 -14.31 7.14 28.22
CA GLY A 38 -15.24 6.02 28.38
C GLY A 38 -16.20 5.80 27.23
N ILE A 39 -16.24 6.70 26.22
CA ILE A 39 -17.11 6.50 25.06
C ILE A 39 -16.58 5.30 24.25
N LYS A 40 -17.30 4.20 24.32
CA LYS A 40 -17.09 3.10 23.38
C LYS A 40 -17.56 3.60 22.02
N THR A 41 -16.63 3.98 21.15
CA THR A 41 -16.91 4.28 19.75
C THR A 41 -17.53 3.02 19.14
N GLY A 42 -18.85 3.04 18.97
CA GLY A 42 -19.61 1.95 18.35
C GLY A 42 -19.48 1.97 16.83
N GLY A 43 -18.34 1.72 16.38
CA GLY A 43 -17.92 1.27 15.09
C GLY A 43 -16.67 0.51 15.41
N GLY A 44 -16.70 -0.81 15.35
CA GLY A 44 -15.74 -1.79 15.82
C GLY A 44 -14.24 -1.47 15.72
N SER A 45 -13.79 -0.33 16.24
CA SER A 45 -12.42 -0.16 16.64
C SER A 45 -12.28 -0.93 17.95
N LYS A 46 -12.06 -2.24 17.85
CA LYS A 46 -11.41 -2.95 18.95
C LYS A 46 -10.16 -2.14 19.26
N THR A 47 -10.04 -1.60 20.46
CA THR A 47 -8.75 -1.26 21.03
C THR A 47 -7.99 -2.58 21.11
N TYR A 48 -7.16 -2.84 20.10
CA TYR A 48 -6.29 -3.99 20.15
C TYR A 48 -5.28 -3.69 21.26
N ASP A 49 -5.22 -4.59 22.23
CA ASP A 49 -4.13 -4.57 23.17
C ASP A 49 -2.86 -4.83 22.37
N VAL A 50 -1.77 -4.16 22.71
CA VAL A 50 -0.45 -4.40 22.07
C VAL A 50 0.00 -5.86 22.20
N ASP A 51 -0.65 -6.63 23.04
CA ASP A 51 -0.42 -8.05 23.26
C ASP A 51 -1.35 -8.96 22.47
N ASP A 52 -2.22 -8.42 21.60
CA ASP A 52 -3.13 -9.21 20.77
C ASP A 52 -2.47 -9.60 19.43
N VAL A 53 -2.96 -10.71 18.86
CA VAL A 53 -2.60 -11.13 17.51
C VAL A 53 -3.70 -10.70 16.56
N THR A 54 -3.36 -9.86 15.60
CA THR A 54 -4.31 -9.32 14.62
C THR A 54 -3.89 -9.67 13.20
N PHE A 55 -4.82 -10.25 12.45
CA PHE A 55 -4.63 -10.64 11.06
C PHE A 55 -5.26 -9.59 10.15
N TYR A 56 -4.46 -9.04 9.27
CA TYR A 56 -4.84 -7.99 8.33
C TYR A 56 -4.82 -8.48 6.90
N ASP A 57 -5.76 -7.98 6.12
CA ASP A 57 -5.65 -7.99 4.68
C ASP A 57 -4.64 -6.92 4.20
N PHE A 58 -4.24 -6.97 2.92
CA PHE A 58 -3.26 -6.04 2.35
C PHE A 58 -3.71 -4.56 2.41
N ASP A 59 -5.01 -4.29 2.50
CA ASP A 59 -5.59 -2.95 2.60
C ASP A 59 -5.74 -2.44 4.04
N GLY A 60 -5.30 -3.25 5.03
CA GLY A 60 -5.44 -2.95 6.44
C GLY A 60 -6.77 -3.38 7.05
N THR A 61 -7.65 -4.02 6.28
CA THR A 61 -8.88 -4.61 6.80
C THR A 61 -8.56 -5.74 7.77
N ILE A 62 -9.16 -5.72 8.95
CA ILE A 62 -8.95 -6.78 9.93
C ILE A 62 -9.78 -8.00 9.55
N ILE A 63 -9.11 -9.10 9.33
CA ILE A 63 -9.70 -10.40 9.02
C ILE A 63 -10.08 -11.14 10.30
N TYR A 64 -9.17 -11.16 11.26
CA TYR A 64 -9.35 -11.85 12.55
C TYR A 64 -8.45 -11.23 13.61
N SER A 65 -8.87 -11.30 14.87
CA SER A 65 -8.06 -10.90 16.01
C SER A 65 -8.36 -11.79 17.20
N CYS A 66 -7.33 -12.11 17.97
CA CYS A 66 -7.45 -12.89 19.21
C CYS A 66 -6.40 -12.45 20.24
N SER A 67 -6.61 -12.82 21.49
CA SER A 67 -5.60 -12.66 22.52
C SER A 67 -4.39 -13.57 22.26
N MET A 68 -3.22 -13.22 22.80
CA MET A 68 -2.04 -14.10 22.78
C MET A 68 -2.33 -15.48 23.40
N ALA A 69 -3.16 -15.53 24.43
CA ALA A 69 -3.56 -16.79 25.06
C ALA A 69 -4.38 -17.68 24.11
N ASP A 70 -5.29 -17.08 23.33
CA ASP A 70 -6.07 -17.79 22.32
C ASP A 70 -5.22 -18.18 21.12
N ALA A 71 -4.25 -17.34 20.75
CA ALA A 71 -3.31 -17.64 19.66
C ALA A 71 -2.49 -18.93 19.90
N GLN A 72 -2.17 -19.24 21.17
CA GLN A 72 -1.52 -20.52 21.53
C GLN A 72 -2.34 -21.75 21.16
N ASN A 73 -3.68 -21.61 21.11
CA ASN A 73 -4.61 -22.68 20.81
C ASN A 73 -4.96 -22.79 19.31
N LEU A 74 -4.49 -21.87 18.47
CA LEU A 74 -4.70 -21.94 17.03
C LEU A 74 -4.07 -23.22 16.46
N THR A 75 -4.83 -23.96 15.67
CA THR A 75 -4.33 -25.13 14.95
C THR A 75 -3.94 -24.82 13.51
N LYS A 76 -4.44 -23.71 12.99
CA LYS A 76 -4.15 -23.17 11.65
C LYS A 76 -4.34 -21.66 11.64
N LEU A 77 -3.72 -20.99 10.69
CA LEU A 77 -3.96 -19.55 10.44
C LEU A 77 -5.35 -19.33 9.81
N PRO A 78 -5.95 -18.14 9.96
CA PRO A 78 -7.21 -17.78 9.32
C PRO A 78 -7.16 -18.00 7.80
N THR A 79 -8.32 -18.22 7.19
CA THR A 79 -8.42 -18.23 5.72
C THR A 79 -8.40 -16.78 5.23
N PRO A 80 -7.47 -16.42 4.33
CA PRO A 80 -7.43 -15.07 3.76
C PRO A 80 -8.62 -14.85 2.81
N PRO A 81 -9.06 -13.59 2.60
CA PRO A 81 -10.02 -13.25 1.57
C PRO A 81 -9.52 -13.60 0.17
N GLU A 82 -10.46 -13.89 -0.73
CA GLU A 82 -10.18 -14.00 -2.16
C GLU A 82 -10.32 -12.63 -2.81
N HIS A 83 -9.39 -12.27 -3.70
CA HIS A 83 -9.37 -11.02 -4.44
C HIS A 83 -9.21 -11.29 -5.94
N GLU A 84 -9.99 -10.58 -6.75
CA GLU A 84 -9.89 -10.70 -8.22
C GLU A 84 -8.49 -10.31 -8.71
N GLY A 85 -7.88 -11.18 -9.49
CA GLY A 85 -6.54 -10.97 -10.07
C GLY A 85 -5.38 -11.16 -9.09
N LEU A 86 -5.64 -11.58 -7.84
CA LEU A 86 -4.62 -11.85 -6.84
C LEU A 86 -4.67 -13.30 -6.37
N VAL A 87 -3.50 -13.84 -6.09
CA VAL A 87 -3.31 -15.17 -5.52
C VAL A 87 -2.66 -15.02 -4.15
N PHE A 88 -3.35 -15.49 -3.12
CA PHE A 88 -2.77 -15.55 -1.78
C PHE A 88 -1.55 -16.45 -1.78
N GLN A 89 -0.46 -15.98 -1.20
CA GLN A 89 0.78 -16.74 -1.06
C GLN A 89 0.95 -17.30 0.34
N GLU A 90 1.04 -16.43 1.31
CA GLU A 90 1.21 -16.80 2.72
C GLU A 90 0.89 -15.62 3.64
N TRP A 91 0.90 -15.88 4.92
CA TRP A 91 0.93 -14.84 5.94
C TRP A 91 2.40 -14.46 6.22
N ASN A 92 2.67 -13.18 6.51
CA ASN A 92 4.03 -12.71 6.84
C ASN A 92 4.58 -13.29 8.16
N TRP A 93 3.77 -14.01 8.92
CA TRP A 93 4.13 -14.78 10.11
C TRP A 93 3.62 -16.21 9.99
N THR A 94 4.45 -17.17 10.37
CA THR A 94 4.02 -18.55 10.53
C THR A 94 3.29 -18.77 11.86
N LEU A 95 2.48 -19.82 11.95
CA LEU A 95 1.82 -20.19 13.19
C LEU A 95 2.82 -20.43 14.34
N GLU A 96 3.97 -20.99 14.03
CA GLU A 96 5.04 -21.24 15.01
C GLU A 96 5.66 -19.94 15.51
N GLN A 97 5.90 -18.98 14.63
CA GLN A 97 6.40 -17.66 15.01
C GLN A 97 5.41 -16.93 15.91
N ILE A 98 4.12 -16.96 15.59
CA ILE A 98 3.07 -16.37 16.41
C ILE A 98 3.06 -17.02 17.81
N LYS A 99 3.09 -18.35 17.88
CA LYS A 99 3.09 -19.08 19.16
C LYS A 99 4.35 -18.89 20.00
N SER A 100 5.47 -18.61 19.35
CA SER A 100 6.75 -18.35 20.06
C SER A 100 6.95 -16.88 20.44
N SER A 101 6.10 -15.98 19.95
CA SER A 101 6.17 -14.57 20.29
C SER A 101 5.82 -14.33 21.76
N SER A 102 6.54 -13.44 22.41
CA SER A 102 6.26 -12.96 23.78
C SER A 102 5.44 -11.67 23.79
N VAL A 103 5.14 -11.11 22.63
CA VAL A 103 4.37 -9.88 22.42
C VAL A 103 3.33 -10.13 21.31
N GLY A 104 2.34 -9.26 21.22
CA GLY A 104 1.36 -9.34 20.14
C GLY A 104 2.00 -9.32 18.73
N ALA A 105 1.24 -9.69 17.72
CA ALA A 105 1.70 -9.74 16.35
C ALA A 105 0.68 -9.14 15.38
N ASP A 106 1.16 -8.26 14.50
CA ASP A 106 0.41 -7.82 13.33
C ASP A 106 0.76 -8.74 12.15
N VAL A 107 -0.21 -9.56 11.76
CA VAL A 107 -0.04 -10.61 10.76
C VAL A 107 -0.72 -10.18 9.47
N GLY A 108 0.06 -9.88 8.44
CA GLY A 108 -0.42 -9.42 7.13
C GLY A 108 -0.52 -10.55 6.11
N ALA A 109 -1.62 -10.56 5.34
CA ALA A 109 -1.77 -11.44 4.19
C ALA A 109 -0.91 -10.95 3.00
N MET A 110 -0.15 -11.86 2.39
CA MET A 110 0.71 -11.59 1.26
C MET A 110 0.10 -12.17 -0.02
N TYR A 111 0.05 -11.35 -1.07
CA TYR A 111 -0.54 -11.72 -2.36
C TYR A 111 0.41 -11.46 -3.50
N ASP A 112 0.26 -12.22 -4.56
CA ASP A 112 0.89 -12.01 -5.85
C ASP A 112 -0.20 -11.77 -6.91
N THR A 113 0.17 -11.22 -8.07
CA THR A 113 -0.70 -11.26 -9.24
C THR A 113 -0.70 -12.67 -9.84
N GLU A 114 -1.77 -13.04 -10.56
CA GLU A 114 -1.92 -14.39 -11.13
C GLU A 114 -0.76 -14.82 -12.04
N ASP A 115 -0.09 -13.87 -12.69
CA ASP A 115 1.02 -14.14 -13.63
C ASP A 115 2.35 -13.49 -13.21
N GLY A 116 2.43 -12.95 -12.00
CA GLY A 116 3.63 -12.33 -11.46
C GLY A 116 3.91 -10.91 -11.94
N ALA A 117 3.08 -10.33 -12.81
CA ALA A 117 3.29 -8.99 -13.34
C ALA A 117 3.19 -7.90 -12.26
N VAL A 118 3.94 -6.82 -12.43
CA VAL A 118 3.68 -5.58 -11.69
C VAL A 118 2.52 -4.86 -12.35
N GLU A 119 1.53 -4.46 -11.57
CA GLU A 119 0.37 -3.72 -12.05
C GLU A 119 0.32 -2.31 -11.44
N ILE A 120 0.12 -1.31 -12.27
CA ILE A 120 0.03 0.09 -11.86
C ILE A 120 -1.26 0.67 -12.39
N TYR A 121 -2.17 1.03 -11.49
CA TYR A 121 -3.46 1.61 -11.83
C TYR A 121 -3.35 3.12 -11.86
N VAL A 122 -3.58 3.70 -13.01
CA VAL A 122 -3.49 5.14 -13.25
C VAL A 122 -4.84 5.71 -13.69
N LYS A 123 -5.12 6.94 -13.29
CA LYS A 123 -6.28 7.71 -13.75
C LYS A 123 -5.80 8.99 -14.41
N ILE A 124 -5.88 9.04 -15.72
CA ILE A 124 -5.52 10.17 -16.55
C ILE A 124 -6.72 11.13 -16.63
N ASN A 125 -6.60 12.34 -16.15
CA ASN A 125 -7.71 13.28 -16.02
C ASN A 125 -7.67 14.40 -17.06
N ASP A 126 -6.51 14.72 -17.62
CA ASP A 126 -6.32 15.85 -18.54
C ASP A 126 -5.23 15.57 -19.59
N GLU A 127 -5.13 16.45 -20.58
CA GLU A 127 -4.18 16.32 -21.69
C GLU A 127 -2.71 16.38 -21.23
N TYR A 128 -2.44 17.09 -20.17
CA TYR A 128 -1.08 17.17 -19.61
C TYR A 128 -0.64 15.82 -19.06
N GLN A 129 -1.56 15.08 -18.44
CA GLN A 129 -1.29 13.72 -17.93
C GLN A 129 -1.22 12.68 -19.05
N MET A 130 -1.69 12.96 -20.26
CA MET A 130 -1.57 12.07 -21.41
C MET A 130 -0.18 12.09 -22.05
N ASP A 131 0.57 13.18 -21.88
CA ASP A 131 1.89 13.33 -22.47
C ASP A 131 2.99 12.70 -21.61
N ASN A 132 3.75 11.78 -22.21
CA ASN A 132 5.01 11.25 -21.69
C ASN A 132 4.95 10.59 -20.29
N ILE A 133 4.07 9.60 -20.09
CA ILE A 133 4.32 8.64 -19.01
C ILE A 133 5.64 7.94 -19.28
N SER A 134 6.55 8.07 -18.33
CA SER A 134 7.83 7.39 -18.37
C SER A 134 7.95 6.44 -17.18
N VAL A 135 7.93 5.15 -17.44
CA VAL A 135 8.28 4.12 -16.45
C VAL A 135 9.78 3.90 -16.54
N THR A 136 10.49 4.15 -15.45
CA THR A 136 11.93 3.94 -15.38
C THR A 136 12.24 2.67 -14.63
N ILE A 137 12.92 1.76 -15.30
CA ILE A 137 13.37 0.47 -14.76
C ILE A 137 14.87 0.47 -14.82
N GLY A 138 15.52 0.19 -13.71
CA GLY A 138 16.95 0.23 -13.61
C GLY A 138 17.52 -0.93 -12.82
N THR A 139 18.82 -1.04 -12.85
CA THR A 139 19.59 -1.92 -11.96
C THR A 139 20.19 -1.08 -10.85
N THR A 140 20.55 -1.72 -9.74
CA THR A 140 21.44 -1.10 -8.76
C THR A 140 22.68 -0.62 -9.49
N VAL A 141 22.97 0.67 -9.43
CA VAL A 141 24.26 1.20 -9.88
C VAL A 141 25.29 0.71 -8.89
N ASN A 142 25.76 -0.50 -9.09
CA ASN A 142 26.96 -0.93 -8.44
C ASN A 142 28.11 -0.22 -9.17
N THR A 143 28.94 0.51 -8.45
CA THR A 143 30.12 1.21 -8.98
C THR A 143 31.07 0.29 -9.74
N ASN A 144 30.85 -1.00 -9.72
CA ASN A 144 31.61 -2.05 -10.40
C ASN A 144 30.94 -2.60 -11.67
N GLY A 145 29.79 -2.10 -12.10
CA GLY A 145 29.22 -2.40 -13.43
C GLY A 145 28.75 -3.83 -13.69
N SER A 146 28.49 -4.63 -12.66
CA SER A 146 28.30 -6.08 -12.83
C SER A 146 26.87 -6.60 -12.68
N GLU A 147 25.90 -5.80 -12.25
CA GLU A 147 24.52 -6.27 -12.15
C GLU A 147 23.68 -5.76 -13.32
N LYS A 148 23.23 -6.70 -14.13
CA LYS A 148 22.30 -6.44 -15.23
C LYS A 148 20.90 -6.91 -14.82
N SER A 149 19.87 -6.24 -15.30
CA SER A 149 18.49 -6.68 -15.16
C SER A 149 17.88 -6.93 -16.54
N PRO A 150 17.21 -8.05 -16.76
CA PRO A 150 16.50 -8.28 -18.01
C PRO A 150 15.48 -7.16 -18.29
N CYS A 151 15.35 -6.81 -19.58
CA CYS A 151 14.37 -5.83 -20.03
C CYS A 151 12.96 -6.44 -19.92
N PRO A 152 12.02 -5.80 -19.20
CA PRO A 152 10.65 -6.26 -19.14
C PRO A 152 9.87 -5.83 -20.39
N THR A 153 8.67 -6.36 -20.51
CA THR A 153 7.64 -5.91 -21.46
C THR A 153 6.62 -5.06 -20.70
N ILE A 154 6.21 -3.93 -21.26
CA ILE A 154 5.24 -3.02 -20.67
C ILE A 154 4.00 -2.94 -21.55
N ASP A 155 2.88 -3.46 -21.02
CA ASP A 155 1.54 -3.26 -21.56
C ASP A 155 0.95 -1.99 -20.90
N TRP A 156 0.59 -1.00 -21.71
CA TRP A 156 0.12 0.30 -21.25
C TRP A 156 -1.37 0.35 -20.88
N GLY A 157 -2.10 -0.74 -21.14
CA GLY A 157 -3.51 -0.86 -20.82
C GLY A 157 -4.45 -0.13 -21.78
N ASP A 158 -3.93 0.42 -22.86
CA ASP A 158 -4.68 1.06 -23.95
C ASP A 158 -4.63 0.26 -25.27
N GLY A 159 -4.16 -0.98 -25.19
CA GLY A 159 -3.96 -1.87 -26.34
C GLY A 159 -2.60 -1.71 -27.00
N THR A 160 -1.70 -0.93 -26.42
CA THR A 160 -0.30 -0.82 -26.89
C THR A 160 0.66 -1.46 -25.91
N GLU A 161 1.77 -1.97 -26.43
CA GLU A 161 2.82 -2.63 -25.66
C GLU A 161 4.19 -2.11 -26.10
N THR A 162 5.11 -2.00 -25.16
CA THR A 162 6.51 -1.73 -25.41
C THR A 162 7.34 -2.93 -24.95
N ALA A 163 7.95 -3.62 -25.90
CA ALA A 163 8.90 -4.69 -25.64
C ALA A 163 10.31 -4.23 -26.00
N SER A 164 11.27 -4.58 -25.16
CA SER A 164 12.67 -4.37 -25.43
C SER A 164 13.43 -5.68 -25.22
N SER A 165 14.51 -5.88 -25.96
CA SER A 165 15.35 -7.07 -25.84
C SER A 165 16.67 -6.73 -25.19
N GLY A 166 17.25 -7.72 -24.48
CA GLY A 166 18.54 -7.59 -23.83
C GLY A 166 18.44 -7.23 -22.37
N ASP A 167 19.54 -6.76 -21.82
CA ASP A 167 19.68 -6.40 -20.41
C ASP A 167 19.77 -4.89 -20.21
N ILE A 168 19.23 -4.43 -19.12
CA ILE A 168 19.39 -3.06 -18.64
C ILE A 168 20.69 -3.01 -17.83
N GLU A 169 21.66 -2.22 -18.29
CA GLU A 169 22.95 -2.08 -17.61
C GLU A 169 22.96 -1.01 -16.51
N THR A 170 22.12 0.01 -16.67
CA THR A 170 21.96 1.09 -15.68
C THR A 170 20.50 1.40 -15.44
N TYR A 171 19.81 1.91 -16.44
CA TYR A 171 18.36 2.15 -16.44
C TYR A 171 17.85 2.26 -17.87
N ASN A 172 16.55 1.96 -18.05
CA ASN A 172 15.81 2.29 -19.26
C ASN A 172 14.56 3.08 -18.88
N ALA A 173 14.28 4.13 -19.63
CA ALA A 173 13.03 4.87 -19.55
C ALA A 173 12.11 4.42 -20.68
N PHE A 174 10.98 3.84 -20.30
CA PHE A 174 9.94 3.43 -21.24
C PHE A 174 8.89 4.53 -21.26
N ASN A 175 8.74 5.19 -22.41
CA ASN A 175 7.85 6.32 -22.58
C ASN A 175 6.59 5.93 -23.33
N HIS A 176 5.45 6.45 -22.86
CA HIS A 176 4.17 6.26 -23.51
C HIS A 176 3.32 7.53 -23.47
N LYS A 177 2.47 7.69 -24.49
CA LYS A 177 1.50 8.78 -24.61
C LYS A 177 0.11 8.22 -24.82
N TYR A 178 -0.78 8.47 -23.85
CA TYR A 178 -2.19 8.10 -23.99
C TYR A 178 -2.91 9.02 -24.98
N LYS A 179 -3.84 8.45 -25.76
CA LYS A 179 -4.66 9.22 -26.71
C LYS A 179 -5.89 9.84 -26.07
N ASN A 180 -6.36 9.28 -24.96
CA ASN A 180 -7.57 9.70 -24.27
C ASN A 180 -7.35 9.76 -22.77
N THR A 181 -8.15 10.59 -22.09
CA THR A 181 -8.29 10.51 -20.62
C THR A 181 -9.01 9.21 -20.26
N GLY A 182 -8.78 8.71 -19.06
CA GLY A 182 -9.39 7.46 -18.60
C GLY A 182 -8.63 6.79 -17.48
N SER A 183 -9.10 5.60 -17.12
CA SER A 183 -8.41 4.72 -16.19
C SER A 183 -7.71 3.62 -16.97
N TYR A 184 -6.43 3.42 -16.68
CA TYR A 184 -5.61 2.42 -17.35
C TYR A 184 -4.90 1.56 -16.31
N LYS A 185 -4.61 0.31 -16.69
CA LYS A 185 -3.81 -0.62 -15.92
C LYS A 185 -2.53 -0.91 -16.69
N ILE A 186 -1.43 -0.29 -16.29
CA ILE A 186 -0.10 -0.57 -16.83
C ILE A 186 0.36 -1.90 -16.24
N ARG A 187 0.83 -2.82 -17.07
CA ARG A 187 1.37 -4.11 -16.64
C ARG A 187 2.83 -4.23 -17.08
N ILE A 188 3.72 -4.46 -16.11
CA ILE A 188 5.13 -4.68 -16.37
C ILE A 188 5.39 -6.17 -16.13
N LYS A 189 5.71 -6.87 -17.20
CA LYS A 189 5.89 -8.32 -17.22
C LYS A 189 7.35 -8.66 -17.48
N ARG A 190 7.81 -9.78 -16.96
CA ARG A 190 9.12 -10.30 -17.34
C ARG A 190 9.21 -10.49 -18.85
N GLY A 191 10.36 -10.08 -19.42
CA GLY A 191 10.72 -10.38 -20.79
C GLY A 191 11.36 -11.77 -20.91
N ALA A 192 11.92 -12.05 -22.07
CA ALA A 192 12.60 -13.34 -22.34
C ALA A 192 13.80 -13.62 -21.42
N GLY A 193 14.39 -12.58 -20.81
CA GLY A 193 15.51 -12.69 -19.88
C GLY A 193 15.14 -13.09 -18.46
N GLY A 194 13.85 -13.11 -18.09
CA GLY A 194 13.36 -13.50 -16.76
C GLY A 194 12.90 -12.33 -15.89
N VAL A 195 13.01 -12.50 -14.58
CA VAL A 195 12.61 -11.52 -13.57
C VAL A 195 13.46 -10.26 -13.61
N PHE A 196 12.90 -9.13 -13.19
CA PHE A 196 13.54 -7.82 -13.27
C PHE A 196 13.54 -7.10 -11.93
N LYS A 197 14.22 -5.97 -11.88
CA LYS A 197 14.29 -5.09 -10.71
C LYS A 197 13.71 -3.72 -11.08
N ILE A 198 13.03 -3.07 -10.15
CA ILE A 198 12.57 -1.68 -10.31
C ILE A 198 13.38 -0.78 -9.39
N ILE A 199 14.49 -0.29 -9.89
CA ILE A 199 15.38 0.59 -9.15
C ILE A 199 15.45 1.91 -9.91
N PRO A 200 14.93 3.03 -9.35
CA PRO A 200 15.01 4.33 -10.00
C PRO A 200 16.45 4.76 -10.18
N TRP A 201 16.76 5.43 -11.29
CA TRP A 201 18.07 5.90 -11.60
C TRP A 201 18.62 6.86 -10.54
N GLY A 202 19.81 6.55 -10.06
CA GLY A 202 20.59 7.38 -9.15
C GLY A 202 20.20 7.17 -7.68
N ASN A 203 21.17 6.75 -6.88
CA ASN A 203 21.11 6.77 -5.40
C ASN A 203 20.92 8.18 -4.82
N THR A 204 20.63 9.17 -5.65
CA THR A 204 20.46 10.56 -5.26
C THR A 204 18.97 10.86 -5.14
N TYR A 205 18.54 11.08 -3.95
CA TYR A 205 17.29 11.69 -3.44
C TYR A 205 16.33 12.25 -4.50
N GLY A 206 15.47 11.45 -5.13
CA GLY A 206 14.41 12.10 -5.82
C GLY A 206 13.68 11.45 -6.97
N TYR A 207 14.08 10.28 -7.43
CA TYR A 207 13.40 9.66 -8.57
C TYR A 207 12.46 8.54 -8.11
N SER A 208 11.19 8.63 -8.54
CA SER A 208 10.23 7.53 -8.41
C SER A 208 10.33 6.61 -9.63
N ILE A 209 9.59 5.51 -9.65
CA ILE A 209 9.43 4.64 -10.82
C ILE A 209 9.03 5.43 -12.08
N PHE A 210 8.36 6.57 -11.89
CA PHE A 210 8.01 7.50 -12.96
C PHE A 210 9.03 8.64 -12.98
N ALA A 211 9.90 8.64 -13.96
CA ALA A 211 11.01 9.57 -14.12
C ALA A 211 10.60 11.02 -14.45
N SER A 212 9.33 11.36 -14.38
CA SER A 212 8.88 12.71 -14.63
C SER A 212 9.25 13.63 -13.48
N THR A 213 10.06 14.64 -13.75
CA THR A 213 10.30 15.78 -12.85
C THR A 213 9.06 16.65 -12.67
N GLU A 214 7.99 16.36 -13.38
CA GLU A 214 6.77 17.14 -13.40
C GLU A 214 5.71 16.54 -12.49
N SER A 215 5.29 17.31 -11.52
CA SER A 215 4.42 16.92 -10.40
C SER A 215 3.01 16.40 -10.79
N GLY A 216 2.61 16.49 -12.05
CA GLY A 216 1.29 16.06 -12.54
C GLY A 216 1.08 14.55 -12.52
N TRP A 217 2.11 13.79 -12.89
CA TRP A 217 2.05 12.33 -13.00
C TRP A 217 1.88 11.61 -11.68
N MET A 218 2.55 12.08 -10.65
CA MET A 218 2.50 11.46 -9.33
C MET A 218 1.10 11.51 -8.71
N GLY A 219 0.23 12.40 -9.19
CA GLY A 219 -1.16 12.50 -8.77
C GLY A 219 -2.10 11.53 -9.46
N CYS A 220 -1.72 10.88 -10.56
CA CYS A 220 -2.63 10.00 -11.31
C CYS A 220 -2.58 8.53 -10.88
N ILE A 221 -1.54 8.11 -10.16
CA ILE A 221 -1.39 6.72 -9.69
C ILE A 221 -2.33 6.51 -8.51
N ARG A 222 -3.05 5.38 -8.53
CA ARG A 222 -4.05 5.02 -7.50
C ARG A 222 -3.67 3.80 -6.71
N LYS A 223 -3.20 2.75 -7.39
CA LYS A 223 -2.85 1.46 -6.81
C LYS A 223 -1.63 0.91 -7.52
N VAL A 224 -0.78 0.22 -6.77
CA VAL A 224 0.37 -0.53 -7.30
C VAL A 224 0.35 -1.93 -6.70
N ILE A 225 0.48 -2.94 -7.55
CA ILE A 225 0.69 -4.32 -7.15
C ILE A 225 2.05 -4.74 -7.66
N ILE A 226 2.93 -5.13 -6.76
CA ILE A 226 4.25 -5.64 -7.10
C ILE A 226 4.17 -7.15 -7.15
N GLY A 227 4.12 -7.70 -8.35
CA GLY A 227 4.11 -9.15 -8.58
C GLY A 227 5.51 -9.75 -8.62
N SER A 228 5.59 -11.08 -8.59
CA SER A 228 6.85 -11.84 -8.43
C SER A 228 7.81 -11.77 -9.63
N ASP A 229 7.39 -11.21 -10.75
CA ASP A 229 8.29 -10.85 -11.84
C ASP A 229 9.29 -9.76 -11.44
N CYS A 230 8.95 -8.94 -10.44
CA CYS A 230 9.85 -7.94 -9.84
C CYS A 230 10.43 -8.47 -8.53
N THR A 231 11.74 -8.62 -8.47
CA THR A 231 12.42 -9.22 -7.30
C THR A 231 13.03 -8.21 -6.34
N GLU A 232 13.17 -6.95 -6.76
CA GLU A 232 13.79 -5.91 -5.93
C GLU A 232 13.23 -4.53 -6.26
N LEU A 233 12.96 -3.74 -5.22
CA LEU A 233 12.59 -2.33 -5.33
C LEU A 233 13.73 -1.43 -4.85
N GLY A 234 13.91 -0.31 -5.53
CA GLY A 234 14.84 0.73 -5.11
C GLY A 234 14.24 1.66 -4.06
N SER A 235 15.12 2.42 -3.39
CA SER A 235 14.73 3.46 -2.44
C SER A 235 13.90 4.54 -3.12
N TYR A 236 12.97 5.14 -2.38
CA TYR A 236 12.12 6.26 -2.83
C TYR A 236 11.17 5.97 -4.00
N LEU A 237 10.94 4.72 -4.37
CA LEU A 237 10.13 4.31 -5.52
C LEU A 237 8.76 5.01 -5.58
N PHE A 238 8.11 5.15 -4.44
CA PHE A 238 6.78 5.75 -4.29
C PHE A 238 6.79 7.22 -3.86
N LYS A 239 7.97 7.86 -3.85
CA LYS A 239 8.09 9.26 -3.41
C LYS A 239 7.26 10.18 -4.28
N GLY A 240 6.44 11.02 -3.63
CA GLY A 240 5.62 12.03 -4.30
C GLY A 240 4.32 11.52 -4.92
N MET A 241 4.02 10.24 -4.83
CA MET A 241 2.77 9.64 -5.36
C MET A 241 1.56 10.01 -4.51
N ARG A 242 1.12 11.25 -4.59
CA ARG A 242 0.05 11.80 -3.75
C ARG A 242 -1.34 11.17 -3.97
N GLY A 243 -1.53 10.53 -5.11
CA GLY A 243 -2.77 9.83 -5.46
C GLY A 243 -2.81 8.36 -5.09
N LEU A 244 -1.67 7.81 -4.63
CA LEU A 244 -1.53 6.40 -4.30
C LEU A 244 -2.25 6.10 -2.97
N THR A 245 -3.18 5.16 -3.01
CA THR A 245 -3.99 4.76 -1.87
C THR A 245 -3.74 3.32 -1.44
N GLU A 246 -3.11 2.51 -2.32
CA GLU A 246 -2.97 1.08 -2.08
C GLU A 246 -1.69 0.54 -2.71
N ILE A 247 -0.95 -0.28 -1.95
CA ILE A 247 0.21 -1.03 -2.42
C ILE A 247 0.06 -2.48 -1.95
N VAL A 248 0.17 -3.42 -2.90
CA VAL A 248 0.24 -4.86 -2.63
C VAL A 248 1.62 -5.36 -3.02
N MET A 249 2.24 -6.21 -2.20
CA MET A 249 3.57 -6.74 -2.45
C MET A 249 3.58 -8.26 -2.20
N HIS A 250 4.32 -8.99 -3.04
CA HIS A 250 4.54 -10.41 -2.83
C HIS A 250 5.60 -10.67 -1.73
N ASN A 251 5.65 -11.90 -1.22
CA ASN A 251 6.45 -12.30 -0.05
C ASN A 251 7.97 -12.34 -0.26
N ASN A 252 8.44 -12.52 -1.50
CA ASN A 252 9.86 -12.67 -1.82
C ASN A 252 10.52 -11.38 -2.33
N LEU A 253 9.90 -10.24 -2.12
CA LEU A 253 10.39 -8.96 -2.60
C LEU A 253 11.52 -8.43 -1.72
N MET A 254 12.65 -8.13 -2.33
CA MET A 254 13.75 -7.44 -1.65
C MET A 254 13.48 -5.94 -1.58
N LEU A 255 13.50 -5.40 -0.37
CA LEU A 255 13.36 -3.97 -0.13
C LEU A 255 14.74 -3.34 0.10
N PRO A 256 14.91 -2.04 -0.24
CA PRO A 256 16.16 -1.34 -0.01
C PRO A 256 16.48 -1.25 1.49
N THR A 257 17.72 -1.48 1.82
CA THR A 257 18.29 -1.33 3.19
C THR A 257 18.63 0.12 3.49
#